data_4d60ff2decfe60d4361f3443a14b7caa
#
_entry.id   4d60ff2decfe60d4361f3443a14b7caa
#
_cell.length_a   1.000
_cell.length_b   1.000
_cell.length_c   1.000
_cell.angle_alpha   90.00
_cell.angle_beta   90.00
_cell.angle_gamma   90.00
#
_symmetry.space_group_name_H-M   'P 1'
#
loop_
_entity.id
_entity.type
_entity.pdbx_description
1 polymer ?
#
loop_
_entity_poly.entity_id
_entity_poly.type
_entity_poly.pdbx_seq_one_letter_code
_entity_poly.pdbx_strand_id
1 'polypeptide(L)'
;MPTHQVNLDALIRREPFDSSSDASVLGHDPLFKLEELHHSKMYFRLLRKPDFQRETANWPPAMIVDFVRTFLDNGLIPSIIIWHSKATNNVFVIDGAHRVSALIAWVNDDYGAGEISNKAWGHAVPPEQKRLHTETKQMMDEAIGSYAQLYDFGLNPEMTSDSVKRRRGKAIATMQLSIQKVEGDAAVAEESFYKINSSSVAIDDTELDMIRARRKPNAIAVRALISAGKGYRYWENFANAEEIEVKAAQGYHLLFGETFDIGPQSPDLPRAGQPYSSEAFKMVLDLVNMFNGVTPAMWTHKTLTKKVAATVTPLLDDIDGTETLSFLETIIDKSQIAVGGANYSGSLGLDQGVYAYGSTGKMHSAAYLASLRFAVELRESNRLVDFSVVRRDFEEFLVRHKLFINALGHSKGSRTRSLEPILQMYRLLLKMMLDGERSDEKIVAALQADPMLKDLDSPLKEDAEPVRKKFSKSAVRAKLVAETLEGRRPCPVCGARLPPYCRSKDHTKKQEEGGMGNVENLDFTHPYCNSARDAIIARRTAIEGSRS
;
A
#
# COMPACT_ATOMS: atom_id res chain seq x y z
N MET A 1 -16.79 6.42 -0.26
CA MET A 1 -15.65 7.07 -0.91
C MET A 1 -14.43 6.45 -0.27
N PRO A 2 -13.38 6.03 -0.99
CA PRO A 2 -12.09 5.91 -0.34
C PRO A 2 -11.73 7.32 0.12
N THR A 3 -11.76 7.54 1.43
CA THR A 3 -11.33 8.79 2.03
C THR A 3 -9.82 8.82 1.88
N HIS A 4 -9.31 9.71 1.02
CA HIS A 4 -7.89 9.97 0.93
C HIS A 4 -7.42 10.44 2.30
N GLN A 5 -6.47 9.73 2.87
CA GLN A 5 -5.99 9.96 4.23
C GLN A 5 -4.71 10.76 4.20
N VAL A 6 -4.63 11.77 5.06
CA VAL A 6 -3.44 12.62 5.19
C VAL A 6 -2.41 11.89 6.06
N ASN A 7 -1.20 11.74 5.57
CA ASN A 7 -0.11 11.14 6.34
C ASN A 7 0.61 12.23 7.16
N LEU A 8 0.35 12.24 8.46
CA LEU A 8 0.98 13.12 9.45
C LEU A 8 2.07 12.40 10.28
N ASP A 9 2.51 11.21 9.85
CA ASP A 9 3.41 10.37 10.64
C ASP A 9 4.78 11.01 10.89
N ALA A 10 5.25 11.84 9.97
CA ALA A 10 6.51 12.56 10.06
C ALA A 10 6.54 13.68 11.12
N LEU A 11 5.39 14.16 11.58
CA LEU A 11 5.29 15.34 12.46
C LEU A 11 5.73 15.05 13.91
N ILE A 12 5.65 13.80 14.36
CA ILE A 12 6.22 13.38 15.63
C ILE A 12 7.23 12.27 15.33
N ARG A 13 8.49 12.51 15.65
CA ARG A 13 9.57 11.54 15.42
C ARG A 13 9.29 10.24 16.16
N ARG A 14 9.44 9.12 15.46
CA ARG A 14 9.32 7.78 16.03
C ARG A 14 10.67 7.34 16.58
N GLU A 15 10.67 6.66 17.73
CA GLU A 15 11.88 6.08 18.31
C GLU A 15 11.62 4.68 18.86
N PRO A 16 12.65 3.80 18.89
CA PRO A 16 12.56 2.52 19.57
C PRO A 16 12.13 2.71 21.03
N PHE A 17 11.16 1.93 21.45
CA PHE A 17 10.64 1.96 22.80
C PHE A 17 11.34 0.86 23.61
N ASP A 18 12.33 1.24 24.43
CA ASP A 18 13.13 0.29 25.19
C ASP A 18 12.48 -0.02 26.52
N SER A 19 12.21 -1.30 26.75
CA SER A 19 11.64 -1.81 28.00
C SER A 19 12.62 -1.80 29.19
N SER A 20 13.90 -1.52 28.95
CA SER A 20 14.92 -1.46 30.02
C SER A 20 15.00 -0.09 30.72
N SER A 21 14.30 0.93 30.22
CA SER A 21 14.37 2.28 30.79
C SER A 21 13.37 2.50 31.93
N ASP A 22 13.86 2.93 33.07
CA ASP A 22 13.05 3.31 34.23
C ASP A 22 12.18 4.55 34.00
N ALA A 23 11.02 4.61 34.64
CA ALA A 23 10.11 5.75 34.60
C ALA A 23 10.67 7.03 35.26
N SER A 24 10.32 8.17 34.72
CA SER A 24 10.71 9.48 35.27
C SER A 24 9.75 9.99 36.35
N VAL A 25 10.31 10.56 37.41
CA VAL A 25 9.58 11.23 38.50
C VAL A 25 9.59 12.76 38.35
N LEU A 26 10.06 13.32 37.24
CA LEU A 26 10.08 14.75 37.05
C LEU A 26 8.65 15.31 36.92
N GLY A 27 8.33 16.26 37.81
CA GLY A 27 7.06 16.98 37.77
C GLY A 27 6.97 17.84 36.52
N HIS A 28 6.10 17.47 35.61
CA HIS A 28 5.72 18.28 34.46
C HIS A 28 4.30 18.80 34.64
N ASP A 29 4.05 19.95 34.05
CA ASP A 29 2.72 20.52 33.94
C ASP A 29 1.78 19.47 33.27
N PRO A 30 0.58 19.20 33.81
CA PRO A 30 -0.37 18.27 33.20
C PRO A 30 -0.99 18.78 31.88
N LEU A 31 -0.48 19.85 31.32
CA LEU A 31 -1.03 20.53 30.14
C LEU A 31 0.05 20.84 29.12
N PHE A 32 -0.25 20.60 27.85
CA PHE A 32 0.54 21.10 26.72
C PHE A 32 0.01 22.44 26.26
N LYS A 33 0.87 23.47 26.23
CA LYS A 33 0.55 24.73 25.57
C LYS A 33 0.66 24.57 24.05
N LEU A 34 -0.28 25.16 23.31
CA LEU A 34 -0.31 25.08 21.86
C LEU A 34 0.97 25.57 21.18
N GLU A 35 1.57 26.64 21.69
CA GLU A 35 2.82 27.21 21.18
C GLU A 35 4.03 26.28 21.28
N GLU A 36 4.01 25.30 22.21
CA GLU A 36 5.07 24.31 22.40
C GLU A 36 5.12 23.28 21.30
N LEU A 37 4.07 23.19 20.48
CA LEU A 37 3.98 22.31 19.32
C LEU A 37 4.66 22.89 18.07
N HIS A 38 5.14 24.15 18.13
CA HIS A 38 5.90 24.73 17.03
C HIS A 38 7.30 24.10 16.94
N HIS A 39 7.76 23.78 15.72
CA HIS A 39 9.02 23.03 15.47
C HIS A 39 10.28 23.68 16.06
N SER A 40 10.27 24.99 16.31
CA SER A 40 11.38 25.71 16.95
C SER A 40 11.46 25.50 18.47
N LYS A 41 10.40 24.99 19.10
CA LYS A 41 10.32 24.84 20.56
C LYS A 41 10.99 23.57 21.06
N MET A 42 11.55 23.64 22.27
CA MET A 42 12.25 22.49 22.88
C MET A 42 11.30 21.32 23.10
N TYR A 43 10.07 21.57 23.55
CA TYR A 43 9.13 20.52 23.85
C TYR A 43 8.75 19.72 22.62
N PHE A 44 8.51 20.37 21.46
CA PHE A 44 8.32 19.67 20.18
C PHE A 44 9.45 18.69 19.87
N ARG A 45 10.70 19.10 20.15
CA ARG A 45 11.88 18.29 19.90
C ARG A 45 12.00 17.07 20.82
N LEU A 46 11.34 17.08 21.98
CA LEU A 46 11.30 15.97 22.91
C LEU A 46 10.13 15.00 22.62
N LEU A 47 9.13 15.45 21.83
CA LEU A 47 8.00 14.58 21.50
C LEU A 47 8.44 13.41 20.64
N ARG A 48 7.97 12.22 21.04
CA ARG A 48 8.23 10.96 20.34
C ARG A 48 6.96 10.14 20.21
N LYS A 49 6.94 9.29 19.19
CA LYS A 49 6.02 8.15 19.10
C LYS A 49 6.79 6.88 19.40
N PRO A 50 6.25 5.95 20.20
CA PRO A 50 6.80 4.61 20.31
C PRO A 50 6.83 3.90 18.94
N ASP A 51 7.82 3.02 18.74
CA ASP A 51 7.95 2.22 17.53
C ASP A 51 6.78 1.25 17.30
N PHE A 52 6.09 0.85 18.37
CA PHE A 52 4.90 0.02 18.31
C PHE A 52 3.62 0.79 17.95
N GLN A 53 3.62 2.12 17.94
CA GLN A 53 2.42 2.88 17.61
C GLN A 53 2.16 2.85 16.10
N ARG A 54 0.86 2.77 15.69
CA ARG A 54 0.48 2.82 14.28
C ARG A 54 0.86 4.15 13.62
N GLU A 55 0.90 4.15 12.29
CA GLU A 55 1.11 5.37 11.52
C GLU A 55 -0.03 6.38 11.72
N THR A 56 0.32 7.66 11.75
CA THR A 56 -0.64 8.76 11.87
C THR A 56 -1.14 9.16 10.49
N ALA A 57 -1.80 8.22 9.79
CA ALA A 57 -2.21 8.36 8.40
C ALA A 57 -3.68 7.98 8.15
N ASN A 58 -4.54 8.05 9.19
CA ASN A 58 -5.91 7.54 9.11
C ASN A 58 -6.99 8.63 9.11
N TRP A 59 -6.61 9.91 9.10
CA TRP A 59 -7.55 11.02 9.11
C TRP A 59 -7.64 11.69 7.72
N PRO A 60 -8.85 11.82 7.15
CA PRO A 60 -9.04 12.63 5.95
C PRO A 60 -8.95 14.14 6.25
N PRO A 61 -8.74 15.00 5.25
CA PRO A 61 -8.64 16.45 5.41
C PRO A 61 -9.75 17.05 6.28
N ALA A 62 -11.01 16.70 6.03
CA ALA A 62 -12.15 17.20 6.77
C ALA A 62 -12.08 16.90 8.28
N MET A 63 -11.58 15.71 8.67
CA MET A 63 -11.45 15.33 10.08
C MET A 63 -10.38 16.13 10.80
N ILE A 64 -9.27 16.45 10.12
CA ILE A 64 -8.22 17.31 10.67
C ILE A 64 -8.77 18.71 10.93
N VAL A 65 -9.47 19.30 9.95
CA VAL A 65 -10.08 20.63 10.06
C VAL A 65 -11.13 20.67 11.17
N ASP A 66 -11.99 19.66 11.25
CA ASP A 66 -13.05 19.57 12.26
C ASP A 66 -12.47 19.43 13.67
N PHE A 67 -11.42 18.64 13.83
CA PHE A 67 -10.72 18.50 15.10
C PHE A 67 -10.09 19.82 15.57
N VAL A 68 -9.36 20.54 14.70
CA VAL A 68 -8.75 21.83 15.03
C VAL A 68 -9.83 22.87 15.37
N ARG A 69 -10.95 22.87 14.63
CA ARG A 69 -12.11 23.72 14.94
C ARG A 69 -12.68 23.42 16.32
N THR A 70 -12.92 22.13 16.63
CA THR A 70 -13.44 21.69 17.93
C THR A 70 -12.53 22.12 19.06
N PHE A 71 -11.21 22.00 18.87
CA PHE A 71 -10.22 22.47 19.84
C PHE A 71 -10.32 23.98 20.07
N LEU A 72 -10.32 24.79 19.01
CA LEU A 72 -10.36 26.24 19.08
C LEU A 72 -11.70 26.80 19.63
N ASP A 73 -12.77 26.04 19.51
CA ASP A 73 -14.08 26.42 20.03
C ASP A 73 -14.35 25.82 21.43
N ASN A 74 -13.30 25.36 22.15
CA ASN A 74 -13.37 24.74 23.49
C ASN A 74 -14.30 23.53 23.56
N GLY A 75 -14.40 22.75 22.48
CA GLY A 75 -15.13 21.49 22.48
C GLY A 75 -14.43 20.44 23.35
N LEU A 76 -15.18 19.41 23.73
CA LEU A 76 -14.64 18.32 24.53
C LEU A 76 -13.63 17.50 23.71
N ILE A 77 -12.39 17.46 24.17
CA ILE A 77 -11.30 16.67 23.58
C ILE A 77 -10.77 15.71 24.64
N PRO A 78 -10.66 14.40 24.32
CA PRO A 78 -10.03 13.45 25.23
C PRO A 78 -8.59 13.84 25.54
N SER A 79 -8.13 13.60 26.77
CA SER A 79 -6.75 13.87 27.20
C SER A 79 -5.75 13.05 26.38
N ILE A 80 -4.55 13.62 26.21
CA ILE A 80 -3.42 12.92 25.59
C ILE A 80 -2.74 12.09 26.69
N ILE A 81 -2.35 10.87 26.37
CA ILE A 81 -1.63 10.01 27.31
C ILE A 81 -0.16 9.97 26.91
N ILE A 82 0.71 10.28 27.84
CA ILE A 82 2.15 10.31 27.64
C ILE A 82 2.89 9.43 28.63
N TRP A 83 4.08 8.99 28.23
CA TRP A 83 5.09 8.41 29.09
C TRP A 83 6.42 9.15 28.89
N HIS A 84 7.15 9.38 29.98
CA HIS A 84 8.40 10.13 29.95
C HIS A 84 9.59 9.21 30.25
N SER A 85 10.54 9.12 29.31
CA SER A 85 11.76 8.32 29.46
C SER A 85 12.79 9.06 30.30
N LYS A 86 13.28 8.46 31.39
CA LYS A 86 14.41 8.99 32.18
C LYS A 86 15.72 8.93 31.40
N ALA A 87 15.90 7.89 30.62
CA ALA A 87 17.16 7.63 29.94
C ALA A 87 17.45 8.69 28.87
N THR A 88 16.42 9.08 28.10
CA THR A 88 16.57 9.99 26.94
C THR A 88 15.95 11.35 27.16
N ASN A 89 15.19 11.54 28.25
CA ASN A 89 14.36 12.72 28.48
C ASN A 89 13.26 12.97 27.42
N ASN A 90 12.99 11.99 26.57
CA ASN A 90 11.95 12.06 25.56
C ASN A 90 10.56 11.83 26.14
N VAL A 91 9.56 12.50 25.54
CA VAL A 91 8.15 12.41 25.89
C VAL A 91 7.43 11.59 24.84
N PHE A 92 7.09 10.35 25.19
CA PHE A 92 6.40 9.46 24.27
C PHE A 92 4.89 9.62 24.37
N VAL A 93 4.24 9.89 23.23
CA VAL A 93 2.78 9.96 23.13
C VAL A 93 2.23 8.55 23.03
N ILE A 94 1.64 8.04 24.11
CA ILE A 94 1.09 6.67 24.18
C ILE A 94 -0.30 6.59 23.54
N ASP A 95 -1.16 7.60 23.79
CA ASP A 95 -2.43 7.77 23.09
C ASP A 95 -2.65 9.23 22.69
N GLY A 96 -3.38 9.43 21.59
CA GLY A 96 -3.70 10.74 21.06
C GLY A 96 -2.72 11.26 20.00
N ALA A 97 -1.87 10.42 19.42
CA ALA A 97 -0.90 10.84 18.42
C ALA A 97 -1.54 11.55 17.21
N HIS A 98 -2.71 11.08 16.73
CA HIS A 98 -3.46 11.77 15.66
C HIS A 98 -3.88 13.20 16.08
N ARG A 99 -4.34 13.36 17.31
CA ARG A 99 -4.77 14.65 17.88
C ARG A 99 -3.60 15.64 17.98
N VAL A 100 -2.49 15.17 18.53
CA VAL A 100 -1.26 15.98 18.64
C VAL A 100 -0.71 16.30 17.24
N SER A 101 -0.63 15.34 16.35
CA SER A 101 -0.15 15.55 14.97
C SER A 101 -1.03 16.52 14.19
N ALA A 102 -2.35 16.51 14.36
CA ALA A 102 -3.25 17.47 13.72
C ALA A 102 -3.01 18.92 14.20
N LEU A 103 -2.74 19.13 15.50
CA LEU A 103 -2.38 20.45 16.01
C LEU A 103 -0.98 20.87 15.57
N ILE A 104 -0.01 19.94 15.56
CA ILE A 104 1.34 20.22 15.02
C ILE A 104 1.23 20.62 13.54
N ALA A 105 0.41 19.90 12.75
CA ALA A 105 0.18 20.21 11.34
C ALA A 105 -0.32 21.65 11.16
N TRP A 106 -1.31 22.06 11.94
CA TRP A 106 -1.86 23.41 11.89
C TRP A 106 -0.89 24.48 12.38
N VAL A 107 -0.20 24.24 13.50
CA VAL A 107 0.77 25.19 14.08
C VAL A 107 1.96 25.42 13.15
N ASN A 108 2.40 24.39 12.41
CA ASN A 108 3.57 24.46 11.52
C ASN A 108 3.20 24.55 10.03
N ASP A 109 1.91 24.65 9.70
CA ASP A 109 1.42 24.64 8.32
C ASP A 109 1.93 23.44 7.48
N ASP A 110 2.03 22.29 8.14
CA ASP A 110 2.56 21.04 7.56
C ASP A 110 1.53 19.91 7.61
N TYR A 111 0.75 19.78 6.56
CA TYR A 111 -0.26 18.72 6.42
C TYR A 111 0.31 17.51 5.65
N GLY A 112 1.53 17.09 5.99
CA GLY A 112 2.19 15.91 5.45
C GLY A 112 3.07 16.14 4.21
N ALA A 113 3.25 17.42 3.80
CA ALA A 113 4.18 17.79 2.72
C ALA A 113 4.81 19.19 2.96
N GLY A 114 4.75 19.73 4.17
CA GLY A 114 5.46 20.94 4.58
C GLY A 114 6.94 20.65 4.90
N GLU A 115 7.58 21.58 5.61
CA GLU A 115 9.03 21.54 5.87
C GLU A 115 9.45 20.28 6.67
N ILE A 116 8.72 19.99 7.78
CA ILE A 116 9.02 18.85 8.66
C ILE A 116 8.86 17.54 7.88
N SER A 117 7.73 17.39 7.18
CA SER A 117 7.41 16.20 6.41
C SER A 117 8.39 15.99 5.25
N ASN A 118 8.71 17.04 4.47
CA ASN A 118 9.69 16.94 3.38
C ASN A 118 11.06 16.49 3.88
N LYS A 119 11.52 17.04 5.03
CA LYS A 119 12.79 16.62 5.63
C LYS A 119 12.77 15.15 6.06
N ALA A 120 11.68 14.71 6.71
CA ALA A 120 11.54 13.32 7.15
C ALA A 120 11.48 12.32 5.98
N TRP A 121 10.87 12.72 4.85
CA TRP A 121 10.78 11.91 3.63
C TRP A 121 11.97 12.09 2.68
N GLY A 122 13.03 12.79 3.11
CA GLY A 122 14.20 13.06 2.26
C GLY A 122 13.82 13.78 0.96
N HIS A 123 12.86 14.70 1.03
CA HIS A 123 12.29 15.45 -0.10
C HIS A 123 11.55 14.61 -1.16
N ALA A 124 11.28 13.34 -0.88
CA ALA A 124 10.57 12.41 -1.77
C ALA A 124 9.10 12.22 -1.38
N VAL A 125 8.41 13.31 -0.98
CA VAL A 125 6.97 13.25 -0.65
C VAL A 125 6.17 12.89 -1.90
N PRO A 126 5.29 11.88 -1.81
CA PRO A 126 4.49 11.44 -2.95
C PRO A 126 3.53 12.51 -3.49
N PRO A 127 3.26 12.53 -4.80
CA PRO A 127 2.35 13.51 -5.41
C PRO A 127 0.96 13.55 -4.77
N GLU A 128 0.40 12.39 -4.44
CA GLU A 128 -0.90 12.30 -3.76
C GLU A 128 -0.87 12.99 -2.39
N GLN A 129 0.20 12.80 -1.63
CA GLN A 129 0.36 13.46 -0.32
C GLN A 129 0.54 14.98 -0.47
N LYS A 130 1.24 15.44 -1.52
CA LYS A 130 1.34 16.88 -1.84
C LYS A 130 -0.03 17.46 -2.17
N ARG A 131 -0.85 16.74 -2.95
CA ARG A 131 -2.22 17.14 -3.26
C ARG A 131 -3.07 17.23 -2.00
N LEU A 132 -3.02 16.23 -1.13
CA LEU A 132 -3.76 16.21 0.14
C LEU A 132 -3.31 17.32 1.10
N HIS A 133 -2.02 17.62 1.14
CA HIS A 133 -1.49 18.77 1.88
C HIS A 133 -2.14 20.08 1.40
N THR A 134 -2.14 20.33 0.08
CA THR A 134 -2.72 21.55 -0.50
C THR A 134 -4.23 21.63 -0.22
N GLU A 135 -4.96 20.52 -0.42
CA GLU A 135 -6.39 20.44 -0.13
C GLU A 135 -6.70 20.70 1.35
N THR A 136 -5.95 20.08 2.26
CA THR A 136 -6.14 20.26 3.72
C THR A 136 -5.85 21.70 4.14
N LYS A 137 -4.75 22.28 3.62
CA LYS A 137 -4.39 23.67 3.86
C LYS A 137 -5.50 24.62 3.42
N GLN A 138 -5.97 24.47 2.18
CA GLN A 138 -7.07 25.30 1.66
C GLN A 138 -8.32 25.19 2.53
N MET A 139 -8.74 23.97 2.87
CA MET A 139 -9.90 23.75 3.77
C MET A 139 -9.70 24.39 5.15
N MET A 140 -8.48 24.34 5.69
CA MET A 140 -8.13 24.92 6.98
C MET A 140 -8.20 26.45 6.92
N ASP A 141 -7.60 27.06 5.89
CA ASP A 141 -7.57 28.52 5.71
C ASP A 141 -8.99 29.09 5.53
N GLU A 142 -9.85 28.40 4.77
CA GLU A 142 -11.24 28.79 4.57
C GLU A 142 -12.09 28.65 5.84
N ALA A 143 -11.94 27.57 6.59
CA ALA A 143 -12.80 27.24 7.72
C ALA A 143 -12.39 27.89 9.04
N ILE A 144 -11.08 28.13 9.21
CA ILE A 144 -10.48 28.53 10.49
C ILE A 144 -9.55 29.71 10.32
N GLY A 145 -8.60 29.63 9.38
CA GLY A 145 -7.42 30.46 9.19
C GLY A 145 -6.14 29.73 9.63
N SER A 146 -4.99 30.20 9.16
CA SER A 146 -3.69 29.65 9.59
C SER A 146 -3.38 30.03 11.03
N TYR A 147 -2.52 29.23 11.70
CA TYR A 147 -2.06 29.52 13.04
C TYR A 147 -1.38 30.91 13.14
N ALA A 148 -0.48 31.21 12.19
CA ALA A 148 0.21 32.50 12.16
C ALA A 148 -0.77 33.68 12.06
N GLN A 149 -1.78 33.56 11.16
CA GLN A 149 -2.79 34.60 11.00
C GLN A 149 -3.61 34.80 12.28
N LEU A 150 -4.05 33.73 12.94
CA LEU A 150 -4.81 33.86 14.18
C LEU A 150 -3.94 34.34 15.34
N TYR A 151 -2.66 33.99 15.37
CA TYR A 151 -1.70 34.51 16.35
C TYR A 151 -1.54 36.01 16.21
N ASP A 152 -1.38 36.53 14.97
CA ASP A 152 -1.32 37.99 14.70
C ASP A 152 -2.61 38.70 15.11
N PHE A 153 -3.77 38.11 14.88
CA PHE A 153 -5.05 38.67 15.35
C PHE A 153 -5.19 38.64 16.88
N GLY A 154 -4.49 37.74 17.56
CA GLY A 154 -4.41 37.70 19.00
C GLY A 154 -3.61 38.90 19.56
N LEU A 155 -2.50 39.23 18.90
CA LEU A 155 -1.65 40.38 19.26
C LEU A 155 -2.28 41.71 18.83
N ASN A 156 -2.90 41.77 17.66
CA ASN A 156 -3.45 42.96 17.03
C ASN A 156 -4.92 42.72 16.62
N PRO A 157 -5.87 42.75 17.55
CA PRO A 157 -7.26 42.40 17.30
C PRO A 157 -7.98 43.27 16.27
N GLU A 158 -7.46 44.46 15.99
CA GLU A 158 -7.98 45.40 15.00
C GLU A 158 -7.68 45.01 13.56
N MET A 159 -6.75 44.11 13.34
CA MET A 159 -6.39 43.61 11.99
C MET A 159 -7.49 42.77 11.33
N THR A 160 -8.53 42.42 12.08
CA THR A 160 -9.65 41.64 11.52
C THR A 160 -11.00 42.18 12.00
N SER A 161 -11.95 42.25 11.07
CA SER A 161 -13.36 42.54 11.39
C SER A 161 -14.13 41.25 11.79
N ASP A 162 -13.59 40.07 11.51
CA ASP A 162 -14.19 38.78 11.84
C ASP A 162 -14.13 38.52 13.36
N SER A 163 -15.28 38.54 14.00
CA SER A 163 -15.41 38.37 15.46
C SER A 163 -14.98 36.98 15.93
N VAL A 164 -15.18 35.93 15.09
CA VAL A 164 -14.79 34.56 15.42
C VAL A 164 -13.28 34.40 15.36
N LYS A 165 -12.64 34.90 14.30
CA LYS A 165 -11.16 34.85 14.16
C LYS A 165 -10.50 35.68 15.26
N ARG A 166 -11.04 36.85 15.62
CA ARG A 166 -10.54 37.68 16.72
C ARG A 166 -10.63 36.96 18.07
N ARG A 167 -11.75 36.26 18.35
CA ARG A 167 -11.93 35.49 19.58
C ARG A 167 -10.93 34.33 19.64
N ARG A 168 -10.81 33.55 18.54
CA ARG A 168 -9.86 32.43 18.44
C ARG A 168 -8.41 32.89 18.60
N GLY A 169 -8.03 34.02 17.99
CA GLY A 169 -6.70 34.60 18.13
C GLY A 169 -6.36 34.91 19.58
N LYS A 170 -7.27 35.56 20.31
CA LYS A 170 -7.07 35.85 21.75
C LYS A 170 -6.98 34.58 22.60
N ALA A 171 -7.69 33.51 22.23
CA ALA A 171 -7.71 32.25 22.96
C ALA A 171 -6.42 31.43 22.78
N ILE A 172 -5.72 31.57 21.66
CA ILE A 172 -4.53 30.75 21.32
C ILE A 172 -3.47 30.77 22.45
N ALA A 173 -3.23 31.89 23.08
CA ALA A 173 -2.22 32.02 24.14
C ALA A 173 -2.54 31.22 25.42
N THR A 174 -3.81 30.89 25.64
CA THR A 174 -4.28 30.15 26.81
C THR A 174 -4.74 28.73 26.51
N MET A 175 -4.78 28.36 25.22
CA MET A 175 -5.21 27.04 24.80
C MET A 175 -4.20 25.94 25.12
N GLN A 176 -4.69 24.87 25.72
CA GLN A 176 -3.88 23.78 26.23
C GLN A 176 -4.57 22.45 26.01
N LEU A 177 -3.78 21.40 25.81
CA LEU A 177 -4.25 20.01 25.80
C LEU A 177 -4.08 19.39 27.19
N SER A 178 -5.11 18.72 27.68
CA SER A 178 -5.02 17.92 28.91
C SER A 178 -4.14 16.71 28.67
N ILE A 179 -3.24 16.45 29.63
CA ILE A 179 -2.32 15.31 29.61
C ILE A 179 -2.62 14.37 30.78
N GLN A 180 -2.54 13.09 30.51
CA GLN A 180 -2.44 12.03 31.51
C GLN A 180 -1.08 11.36 31.38
N LYS A 181 -0.41 11.08 32.51
CA LYS A 181 0.88 10.40 32.52
C LYS A 181 0.70 8.94 32.88
N VAL A 182 1.42 8.09 32.17
CA VAL A 182 1.63 6.71 32.59
C VAL A 182 2.84 6.70 33.50
N GLU A 183 2.65 6.23 34.73
CA GLU A 183 3.73 5.98 35.68
C GLU A 183 4.20 4.53 35.56
N GLY A 184 5.48 4.28 35.75
CA GLY A 184 6.09 2.97 35.60
C GLY A 184 7.14 2.93 34.49
N ASP A 185 7.64 1.75 34.23
CA ASP A 185 8.62 1.50 33.18
C ASP A 185 7.99 1.47 31.76
N ALA A 186 8.80 1.25 30.75
CA ALA A 186 8.34 1.18 29.38
C ALA A 186 7.37 0.00 29.15
N ALA A 187 7.52 -1.13 29.88
CA ALA A 187 6.61 -2.27 29.75
C ALA A 187 5.19 -1.90 30.22
N VAL A 188 5.06 -1.16 31.33
CA VAL A 188 3.77 -0.64 31.82
C VAL A 188 3.14 0.32 30.83
N ALA A 189 3.96 1.17 30.18
CA ALA A 189 3.46 2.10 29.16
C ALA A 189 3.00 1.37 27.89
N GLU A 190 3.71 0.35 27.45
CA GLU A 190 3.32 -0.50 26.32
C GLU A 190 2.04 -1.29 26.63
N GLU A 191 1.92 -1.87 27.83
CA GLU A 191 0.70 -2.56 28.28
C GLU A 191 -0.50 -1.59 28.32
N SER A 192 -0.28 -0.36 28.80
CA SER A 192 -1.31 0.68 28.83
C SER A 192 -1.81 1.03 27.44
N PHE A 193 -0.91 1.12 26.44
CA PHE A 193 -1.28 1.31 25.04
C PHE A 193 -2.22 0.18 24.55
N TYR A 194 -1.88 -1.07 24.80
CA TYR A 194 -2.73 -2.19 24.38
C TYR A 194 -4.09 -2.18 25.09
N LYS A 195 -4.16 -1.89 26.38
CA LYS A 195 -5.42 -1.81 27.13
C LYS A 195 -6.34 -0.70 26.62
N ILE A 196 -5.80 0.50 26.38
CA ILE A 196 -6.56 1.65 25.90
C ILE A 196 -7.14 1.34 24.51
N ASN A 197 -6.31 0.80 23.61
CA ASN A 197 -6.74 0.54 22.24
C ASN A 197 -7.68 -0.68 22.11
N SER A 198 -7.68 -1.59 23.08
CA SER A 198 -8.65 -2.71 23.11
C SER A 198 -10.04 -2.29 23.57
N SER A 199 -10.15 -1.15 24.27
CA SER A 199 -11.42 -0.65 24.84
C SER A 199 -12.07 0.49 24.04
N SER A 200 -11.37 1.03 23.04
CA SER A 200 -11.85 2.15 22.21
C SER A 200 -12.13 1.71 20.76
N VAL A 201 -11.84 2.55 19.75
CA VAL A 201 -11.90 2.12 18.35
C VAL A 201 -10.87 1.01 18.13
N ALA A 202 -11.35 -0.23 18.02
CA ALA A 202 -10.50 -1.40 17.93
C ALA A 202 -9.46 -1.24 16.80
N ILE A 203 -8.19 -1.40 17.15
CA ILE A 203 -7.13 -1.58 16.16
C ILE A 203 -7.47 -2.85 15.38
N ASP A 204 -7.41 -2.79 14.06
CA ASP A 204 -7.57 -3.98 13.20
C ASP A 204 -6.57 -5.07 13.64
N ASP A 205 -7.04 -6.32 13.75
CA ASP A 205 -6.22 -7.46 14.20
C ASP A 205 -4.86 -7.54 13.45
N THR A 206 -4.86 -7.26 12.13
CA THR A 206 -3.65 -7.27 11.31
C THR A 206 -2.67 -6.18 11.74
N GLU A 207 -3.19 -5.00 12.04
CA GLU A 207 -2.39 -3.87 12.52
C GLU A 207 -1.80 -4.16 13.89
N LEU A 208 -2.59 -4.79 14.78
CA LEU A 208 -2.12 -5.22 16.10
C LEU A 208 -1.02 -6.28 16.00
N ASP A 209 -1.20 -7.28 15.13
CA ASP A 209 -0.18 -8.30 14.88
C ASP A 209 1.12 -7.67 14.33
N MET A 210 1.02 -6.70 13.42
CA MET A 210 2.17 -5.97 12.88
C MET A 210 2.90 -5.12 13.93
N ILE A 211 2.18 -4.54 14.87
CA ILE A 211 2.76 -3.79 15.99
C ILE A 211 3.59 -4.74 16.88
N ARG A 212 3.04 -5.88 17.23
CA ARG A 212 3.70 -6.90 18.07
C ARG A 212 4.89 -7.55 17.35
N ALA A 213 4.78 -7.70 16.04
CA ALA A 213 5.84 -8.27 15.20
C ALA A 213 6.86 -7.24 14.70
N ARG A 214 6.92 -6.04 15.26
CA ARG A 214 7.69 -4.91 14.73
C ARG A 214 9.18 -5.17 14.47
N ARG A 215 9.76 -6.15 15.17
CA ARG A 215 11.16 -6.57 15.01
C ARG A 215 11.33 -7.79 14.10
N LYS A 216 10.24 -8.36 13.59
CA LYS A 216 10.31 -9.52 12.69
C LYS A 216 10.57 -9.10 11.25
N PRO A 217 11.32 -9.89 10.47
CA PRO A 217 11.72 -9.53 9.13
C PRO A 217 10.55 -9.25 8.19
N ASN A 218 9.45 -9.97 8.31
CA ASN A 218 8.26 -9.72 7.50
C ASN A 218 7.65 -8.34 7.79
N ALA A 219 7.56 -7.94 9.06
CA ALA A 219 7.00 -6.64 9.44
C ALA A 219 7.91 -5.48 9.04
N ILE A 220 9.24 -5.65 9.17
CA ILE A 220 10.23 -4.66 8.73
C ILE A 220 10.20 -4.52 7.21
N ALA A 221 10.20 -5.64 6.47
CA ALA A 221 10.15 -5.64 5.00
C ALA A 221 8.89 -4.96 4.45
N VAL A 222 7.71 -5.19 5.06
CA VAL A 222 6.45 -4.51 4.68
C VAL A 222 6.58 -3.00 4.83
N ARG A 223 7.09 -2.53 5.97
CA ARG A 223 7.26 -1.10 6.24
C ARG A 223 8.27 -0.46 5.30
N ALA A 224 9.40 -1.14 5.05
CA ALA A 224 10.39 -0.69 4.10
C ALA A 224 9.82 -0.58 2.68
N LEU A 225 9.11 -1.60 2.20
CA LEU A 225 8.48 -1.59 0.87
C LEU A 225 7.47 -0.46 0.71
N ILE A 226 6.54 -0.31 1.66
CA ILE A 226 5.47 0.70 1.54
C ILE A 226 6.01 2.13 1.57
N SER A 227 7.07 2.37 2.33
CA SER A 227 7.73 3.67 2.42
C SER A 227 8.78 3.91 1.33
N ALA A 228 9.01 2.94 0.43
CA ALA A 228 10.12 2.96 -0.52
C ALA A 228 11.49 3.20 0.16
N GLY A 229 11.68 2.64 1.35
CA GLY A 229 12.87 2.84 2.17
C GLY A 229 12.98 4.22 2.83
N LYS A 230 11.92 5.02 2.85
CA LYS A 230 11.87 6.38 3.41
C LYS A 230 11.04 6.44 4.69
N GLY A 231 11.04 7.61 5.34
CA GLY A 231 10.31 7.81 6.59
C GLY A 231 11.02 7.22 7.79
N TYR A 232 10.27 6.68 8.77
CA TYR A 232 10.87 6.02 9.93
C TYR A 232 11.47 4.67 9.55
N ARG A 233 12.75 4.48 9.86
CA ARG A 233 13.55 3.32 9.47
C ARG A 233 13.73 2.37 10.65
N TYR A 234 12.92 1.33 10.72
CA TYR A 234 13.06 0.25 11.72
C TYR A 234 14.41 -0.49 11.61
N TRP A 235 15.10 -0.29 10.50
CA TRP A 235 16.40 -0.88 10.15
C TRP A 235 17.57 0.10 10.29
N GLU A 236 17.36 1.30 10.86
CA GLU A 236 18.39 2.36 10.91
C GLU A 236 19.70 1.90 11.55
N ASN A 237 19.63 1.00 12.54
CA ASN A 237 20.78 0.48 13.25
C ASN A 237 21.37 -0.81 12.66
N PHE A 238 20.82 -1.33 11.56
CA PHE A 238 21.34 -2.52 10.91
C PHE A 238 22.58 -2.20 10.06
N ALA A 239 23.52 -3.14 10.02
CA ALA A 239 24.74 -2.95 9.23
C ALA A 239 24.48 -2.80 7.72
N ASN A 240 23.38 -3.39 7.22
CA ASN A 240 22.94 -3.36 5.82
C ASN A 240 21.76 -2.40 5.57
N ALA A 241 21.61 -1.37 6.41
CA ALA A 241 20.51 -0.41 6.32
C ALA A 241 20.36 0.23 4.92
N GLU A 242 21.46 0.65 4.31
CA GLU A 242 21.47 1.25 2.96
C GLU A 242 20.99 0.26 1.89
N GLU A 243 21.40 -1.00 1.98
CA GLU A 243 20.96 -2.05 1.07
C GLU A 243 19.45 -2.30 1.18
N ILE A 244 18.94 -2.34 2.41
CA ILE A 244 17.49 -2.46 2.68
C ILE A 244 16.72 -1.29 2.03
N GLU A 245 17.23 -0.05 2.14
CA GLU A 245 16.61 1.13 1.52
C GLU A 245 16.58 1.01 -0.02
N VAL A 246 17.71 0.60 -0.62
CA VAL A 246 17.79 0.42 -2.07
C VAL A 246 16.83 -0.68 -2.55
N LYS A 247 16.82 -1.84 -1.89
CA LYS A 247 15.91 -2.94 -2.24
C LYS A 247 14.44 -2.57 -1.98
N ALA A 248 14.14 -1.87 -0.90
CA ALA A 248 12.79 -1.39 -0.61
C ALA A 248 12.29 -0.42 -1.70
N ALA A 249 13.12 0.52 -2.13
CA ALA A 249 12.79 1.43 -3.23
C ALA A 249 12.59 0.67 -4.55
N GLN A 250 13.47 -0.28 -4.87
CA GLN A 250 13.34 -1.13 -6.05
C GLN A 250 12.03 -1.94 -6.02
N GLY A 251 11.73 -2.60 -4.89
CA GLY A 251 10.49 -3.35 -4.70
C GLY A 251 9.24 -2.47 -4.80
N TYR A 252 9.26 -1.27 -4.21
CA TYR A 252 8.18 -0.30 -4.33
C TYR A 252 7.91 0.07 -5.78
N HIS A 253 8.93 0.46 -6.54
CA HIS A 253 8.79 0.80 -7.96
C HIS A 253 8.30 -0.39 -8.81
N LEU A 254 8.75 -1.59 -8.48
CA LEU A 254 8.30 -2.81 -9.15
C LEU A 254 6.80 -3.05 -8.92
N LEU A 255 6.32 -2.92 -7.69
CA LEU A 255 4.94 -3.22 -7.32
C LEU A 255 3.97 -2.10 -7.73
N PHE A 256 4.31 -0.85 -7.44
CA PHE A 256 3.40 0.29 -7.63
C PHE A 256 3.66 1.08 -8.92
N GLY A 257 4.80 0.89 -9.55
CA GLY A 257 5.23 1.67 -10.69
C GLY A 257 5.81 3.03 -10.30
N GLU A 258 6.18 3.82 -11.27
CA GLU A 258 6.40 5.24 -11.06
C GLU A 258 5.05 5.85 -10.67
N THR A 259 5.05 6.70 -9.65
CA THR A 259 3.85 7.43 -9.23
C THR A 259 3.50 8.43 -10.32
N PHE A 260 2.74 7.98 -11.31
CA PHE A 260 2.14 8.88 -12.27
C PHE A 260 1.08 9.69 -11.53
N ASP A 261 1.14 10.98 -11.71
CA ASP A 261 0.04 11.87 -11.34
C ASP A 261 -1.18 11.39 -12.15
N ILE A 262 -2.08 10.64 -11.48
CA ILE A 262 -3.28 10.09 -12.11
C ILE A 262 -4.26 11.25 -12.28
N GLY A 263 -3.87 12.20 -13.11
CA GLY A 263 -4.81 13.15 -13.68
C GLY A 263 -5.81 12.39 -14.57
N PRO A 264 -6.96 12.99 -14.89
CA PRO A 264 -7.98 12.35 -15.72
C PRO A 264 -7.50 11.96 -17.14
N GLN A 265 -6.25 12.21 -17.44
CA GLN A 265 -5.61 11.93 -18.75
C GLN A 265 -4.43 10.95 -18.65
N SER A 266 -4.17 10.32 -17.49
CA SER A 266 -3.10 9.32 -17.40
C SER A 266 -3.49 8.05 -18.17
N PRO A 267 -2.71 7.62 -19.16
CA PRO A 267 -3.04 6.45 -19.99
C PRO A 267 -2.74 5.12 -19.29
N ASP A 268 -2.29 5.13 -18.03
CA ASP A 268 -1.87 3.90 -17.34
C ASP A 268 -2.60 3.66 -16.02
N LEU A 269 -2.86 2.38 -15.73
CA LEU A 269 -3.52 1.95 -14.50
C LEU A 269 -2.47 1.66 -13.42
N PRO A 270 -2.69 2.07 -12.15
CA PRO A 270 -1.81 1.68 -11.05
C PRO A 270 -1.70 0.17 -10.95
N ARG A 271 -0.48 -0.38 -10.95
CA ARG A 271 -0.25 -1.84 -10.94
C ARG A 271 -0.81 -2.50 -9.68
N ALA A 272 -0.46 -2.00 -8.51
CA ALA A 272 -0.88 -2.53 -7.22
C ALA A 272 -1.92 -1.64 -6.50
N GLY A 273 -2.63 -0.78 -7.22
CA GLY A 273 -3.56 0.19 -6.64
C GLY A 273 -2.85 1.39 -5.99
N GLN A 274 -3.55 2.09 -5.08
CA GLN A 274 -3.00 3.28 -4.42
C GLN A 274 -2.03 2.88 -3.29
N PRO A 275 -0.74 3.28 -3.33
CA PRO A 275 0.29 2.80 -2.41
C PRO A 275 0.07 3.20 -0.95
N TYR A 276 -0.57 4.33 -0.69
CA TYR A 276 -0.76 4.89 0.66
C TYR A 276 -2.13 4.55 1.27
N SER A 277 -2.75 3.46 0.86
CA SER A 277 -4.02 3.00 1.42
C SER A 277 -3.79 1.87 2.43
N SER A 278 -4.69 1.75 3.41
CA SER A 278 -4.70 0.59 4.33
C SER A 278 -4.83 -0.73 3.58
N GLU A 279 -5.46 -0.72 2.41
CA GLU A 279 -5.59 -1.89 1.54
C GLU A 279 -4.24 -2.28 0.92
N ALA A 280 -3.43 -1.32 0.47
CA ALA A 280 -2.09 -1.56 -0.06
C ALA A 280 -1.16 -2.14 1.03
N PHE A 281 -1.22 -1.61 2.26
CA PHE A 281 -0.45 -2.12 3.39
C PHE A 281 -0.73 -3.60 3.64
N LYS A 282 -2.01 -3.95 3.75
CA LYS A 282 -2.44 -5.34 3.96
C LYS A 282 -2.09 -6.26 2.78
N MET A 283 -2.17 -5.76 1.55
CA MET A 283 -1.79 -6.51 0.35
C MET A 283 -0.28 -6.78 0.32
N VAL A 284 0.55 -5.79 0.66
CA VAL A 284 2.01 -5.97 0.73
C VAL A 284 2.38 -6.96 1.83
N LEU A 285 1.68 -6.94 2.98
CA LEU A 285 1.88 -7.94 4.03
C LEU A 285 1.57 -9.36 3.54
N ASP A 286 0.44 -9.53 2.86
CA ASP A 286 0.07 -10.83 2.27
C ASP A 286 1.12 -11.27 1.22
N LEU A 287 1.63 -10.35 0.40
CA LEU A 287 2.69 -10.60 -0.58
C LEU A 287 3.99 -11.06 0.08
N VAL A 288 4.46 -10.30 1.09
CA VAL A 288 5.69 -10.61 1.83
C VAL A 288 5.60 -12.00 2.46
N ASN A 289 4.50 -12.27 3.14
CA ASN A 289 4.27 -13.55 3.79
C ASN A 289 4.17 -14.70 2.77
N MET A 290 3.41 -14.52 1.70
CA MET A 290 3.22 -15.52 0.65
C MET A 290 4.54 -15.94 0.00
N PHE A 291 5.37 -14.98 -0.40
CA PHE A 291 6.59 -15.29 -1.13
C PHE A 291 7.74 -15.78 -0.25
N ASN A 292 7.72 -15.46 1.04
CA ASN A 292 8.70 -15.95 2.01
C ASN A 292 8.19 -17.15 2.83
N GLY A 293 7.03 -17.72 2.48
CA GLY A 293 6.50 -18.91 3.14
C GLY A 293 6.09 -18.69 4.61
N VAL A 294 5.78 -17.43 4.98
CA VAL A 294 5.40 -17.08 6.35
C VAL A 294 3.90 -17.29 6.54
N THR A 295 3.56 -18.21 7.43
CA THR A 295 2.17 -18.45 7.82
C THR A 295 1.77 -17.59 9.03
N PRO A 296 0.47 -17.30 9.23
CA PRO A 296 0.03 -16.55 10.40
C PRO A 296 0.51 -17.14 11.73
N ALA A 297 0.59 -18.47 11.82
CA ALA A 297 1.06 -19.19 13.00
C ALA A 297 2.52 -18.88 13.38
N MET A 298 3.33 -18.43 12.44
CA MET A 298 4.75 -18.15 12.65
C MET A 298 5.01 -16.77 13.28
N TRP A 299 4.10 -15.81 13.11
CA TRP A 299 4.37 -14.43 13.49
C TRP A 299 3.25 -13.71 14.26
N THR A 300 2.00 -14.20 14.21
CA THR A 300 0.89 -13.60 14.96
C THR A 300 0.83 -14.10 16.40
N HIS A 301 0.19 -13.31 17.28
CA HIS A 301 0.02 -13.66 18.69
C HIS A 301 -1.25 -14.47 18.97
N LYS A 302 -1.95 -14.95 17.94
CA LYS A 302 -3.13 -15.80 18.14
C LYS A 302 -2.72 -17.08 18.83
N THR A 303 -3.42 -17.42 19.93
CA THR A 303 -3.17 -18.62 20.70
C THR A 303 -3.30 -19.85 19.81
N LEU A 304 -2.17 -20.44 19.46
CA LEU A 304 -2.13 -21.68 18.70
C LEU A 304 -2.60 -22.83 19.57
N THR A 305 -3.36 -23.76 18.99
CA THR A 305 -3.61 -25.02 19.71
C THR A 305 -2.28 -25.72 19.96
N LYS A 306 -2.14 -26.42 21.08
CA LYS A 306 -0.89 -27.15 21.45
C LYS A 306 -0.35 -28.00 20.29
N LYS A 307 -1.23 -28.60 19.47
CA LYS A 307 -0.86 -29.42 18.32
C LYS A 307 -0.22 -28.59 17.20
N VAL A 308 -0.71 -27.39 16.91
CA VAL A 308 -0.16 -26.49 15.87
C VAL A 308 1.13 -25.83 16.37
N ALA A 309 1.17 -25.42 17.64
CA ALA A 309 2.38 -24.82 18.22
C ALA A 309 3.59 -25.78 18.21
N ALA A 310 3.35 -27.09 18.31
CA ALA A 310 4.43 -28.09 18.28
C ALA A 310 5.03 -28.31 16.86
N THR A 311 4.36 -27.85 15.80
CA THR A 311 4.78 -28.08 14.40
C THR A 311 5.23 -26.83 13.66
N VAL A 312 5.10 -25.65 14.27
CA VAL A 312 5.42 -24.38 13.63
C VAL A 312 6.65 -23.76 14.28
N THR A 313 7.68 -23.49 13.48
CA THR A 313 8.84 -22.71 13.92
C THR A 313 8.45 -21.23 13.92
N PRO A 314 8.47 -20.54 15.07
CA PRO A 314 8.19 -19.10 15.10
C PRO A 314 9.22 -18.32 14.28
N LEU A 315 8.77 -17.29 13.59
CA LEU A 315 9.65 -16.32 12.95
C LEU A 315 10.37 -15.54 14.06
N LEU A 316 11.71 -15.53 14.03
CA LEU A 316 12.52 -14.82 15.01
C LEU A 316 12.57 -13.32 14.70
N ASP A 317 12.97 -12.52 15.68
CA ASP A 317 13.27 -11.11 15.48
C ASP A 317 14.54 -10.97 14.64
N ASP A 318 14.54 -10.07 13.70
CA ASP A 318 15.72 -9.73 12.90
C ASP A 318 16.56 -8.71 13.66
N ILE A 319 17.81 -9.07 13.94
CA ILE A 319 18.71 -8.28 14.78
C ILE A 319 19.66 -7.45 13.95
N ASP A 320 20.08 -7.95 12.78
CA ASP A 320 21.10 -7.35 11.94
C ASP A 320 20.62 -6.95 10.53
N GLY A 321 19.37 -7.26 10.19
CA GLY A 321 18.74 -6.95 8.92
C GLY A 321 18.95 -7.97 7.81
N THR A 322 19.67 -9.06 8.08
CA THR A 322 19.97 -10.09 7.08
C THR A 322 18.71 -10.76 6.56
N GLU A 323 17.80 -11.16 7.47
CA GLU A 323 16.54 -11.79 7.10
C GLU A 323 15.59 -10.81 6.38
N THR A 324 15.55 -9.55 6.80
CA THR A 324 14.76 -8.50 6.13
C THR A 324 15.23 -8.29 4.69
N LEU A 325 16.54 -8.23 4.47
CA LEU A 325 17.14 -8.08 3.14
C LEU A 325 16.79 -9.28 2.25
N SER A 326 16.94 -10.49 2.76
CA SER A 326 16.56 -11.74 2.07
C SER A 326 15.07 -11.74 1.68
N PHE A 327 14.21 -11.26 2.58
CA PHE A 327 12.77 -11.14 2.30
C PHE A 327 12.49 -10.19 1.16
N LEU A 328 13.14 -9.02 1.14
CA LEU A 328 12.98 -8.03 0.07
C LEU A 328 13.48 -8.57 -1.28
N GLU A 329 14.62 -9.25 -1.30
CA GLU A 329 15.16 -9.86 -2.50
C GLU A 329 14.24 -10.94 -3.07
N THR A 330 13.70 -11.79 -2.21
CA THR A 330 12.72 -12.82 -2.61
C THR A 330 11.47 -12.19 -3.25
N ILE A 331 10.98 -11.07 -2.70
CA ILE A 331 9.81 -10.38 -3.25
C ILE A 331 10.12 -9.80 -4.63
N ILE A 332 11.27 -9.15 -4.78
CA ILE A 332 11.70 -8.58 -6.05
C ILE A 332 11.83 -9.68 -7.09
N ASP A 333 12.58 -10.73 -6.78
CA ASP A 333 12.85 -11.87 -7.68
C ASP A 333 11.57 -12.54 -8.17
N LYS A 334 10.61 -12.78 -7.28
CA LYS A 334 9.36 -13.45 -7.62
C LYS A 334 8.39 -12.51 -8.35
N SER A 335 8.28 -11.26 -7.91
CA SER A 335 7.34 -10.31 -8.51
C SER A 335 7.75 -9.88 -9.91
N GLN A 336 9.06 -9.75 -10.19
CA GLN A 336 9.54 -9.32 -11.51
C GLN A 336 9.21 -10.29 -12.65
N ILE A 337 8.90 -11.57 -12.35
CA ILE A 337 8.43 -12.53 -13.36
C ILE A 337 7.11 -12.06 -13.97
N ALA A 338 6.21 -11.55 -13.13
CA ALA A 338 4.89 -11.09 -13.57
C ALA A 338 4.93 -9.66 -14.11
N VAL A 339 5.57 -8.74 -13.36
CA VAL A 339 5.46 -7.28 -13.57
C VAL A 339 6.80 -6.58 -13.76
N GLY A 340 7.88 -7.32 -14.04
CA GLY A 340 9.20 -6.75 -14.31
C GLY A 340 9.20 -5.88 -15.55
N GLY A 341 10.04 -4.83 -15.52
CA GLY A 341 10.23 -3.91 -16.64
C GLY A 341 11.06 -4.51 -17.78
N ALA A 342 11.32 -3.69 -18.79
CA ALA A 342 12.05 -4.08 -20.02
C ALA A 342 13.44 -4.69 -19.78
N ASN A 343 14.07 -4.37 -18.66
CA ASN A 343 15.43 -4.82 -18.32
C ASN A 343 15.49 -6.24 -17.70
N TYR A 344 14.34 -6.85 -17.43
CA TYR A 344 14.30 -8.22 -16.90
C TYR A 344 13.75 -9.19 -17.94
N SER A 345 14.65 -9.92 -18.61
CA SER A 345 14.33 -10.84 -19.73
C SER A 345 13.33 -11.95 -19.37
N GLY A 346 13.19 -12.29 -18.08
CA GLY A 346 12.23 -13.28 -17.58
C GLY A 346 10.81 -12.75 -17.34
N SER A 347 10.57 -11.45 -17.57
CA SER A 347 9.26 -10.86 -17.27
C SER A 347 8.22 -11.20 -18.32
N LEU A 348 7.06 -11.70 -17.86
CA LEU A 348 5.86 -11.84 -18.68
C LEU A 348 5.23 -10.48 -18.99
N GLY A 349 5.44 -9.44 -18.16
CA GLY A 349 4.80 -8.15 -18.31
C GLY A 349 3.28 -8.25 -18.32
N LEU A 350 2.68 -8.86 -17.28
CA LEU A 350 1.23 -9.06 -17.17
C LEU A 350 0.53 -7.70 -17.00
N ASP A 351 -0.39 -7.36 -17.91
CA ASP A 351 -1.18 -6.13 -17.78
C ASP A 351 -2.17 -6.25 -16.62
N GLN A 352 -1.95 -5.51 -15.54
CA GLN A 352 -2.79 -5.60 -14.35
C GLN A 352 -4.23 -5.14 -14.60
N GLY A 353 -4.47 -4.34 -15.63
CA GLY A 353 -5.82 -4.05 -16.13
C GLY A 353 -6.59 -5.32 -16.51
N VAL A 354 -5.90 -6.37 -16.99
CA VAL A 354 -6.49 -7.67 -17.30
C VAL A 354 -6.71 -8.49 -16.04
N TYR A 355 -5.67 -8.62 -15.20
CA TYR A 355 -5.62 -9.61 -14.12
C TYR A 355 -6.19 -9.11 -12.79
N ALA A 356 -6.00 -7.84 -12.46
CA ALA A 356 -6.31 -7.32 -11.13
C ALA A 356 -7.55 -6.42 -11.07
N TYR A 357 -7.99 -5.84 -12.20
CA TYR A 357 -9.14 -4.93 -12.22
C TYR A 357 -10.42 -5.68 -12.61
N GLY A 358 -11.44 -5.57 -11.76
CA GLY A 358 -12.75 -6.17 -12.01
C GLY A 358 -13.65 -5.33 -12.92
N SER A 359 -14.90 -5.76 -13.12
CA SER A 359 -15.89 -5.13 -13.99
C SER A 359 -16.26 -3.69 -13.58
N THR A 360 -16.14 -3.34 -12.31
CA THR A 360 -16.39 -1.98 -11.79
C THR A 360 -15.18 -1.05 -11.91
N GLY A 361 -14.11 -1.50 -12.56
CA GLY A 361 -12.84 -0.78 -12.63
C GLY A 361 -12.14 -0.60 -11.26
N LYS A 362 -12.52 -1.40 -10.26
CA LYS A 362 -11.83 -1.47 -8.96
C LYS A 362 -10.74 -2.54 -9.03
N MET A 363 -9.58 -2.22 -8.49
CA MET A 363 -8.50 -3.19 -8.31
C MET A 363 -8.82 -4.14 -7.16
N HIS A 364 -8.60 -5.43 -7.36
CA HIS A 364 -8.76 -6.50 -6.38
C HIS A 364 -7.40 -7.04 -5.96
N SER A 365 -7.03 -6.80 -4.70
CA SER A 365 -5.73 -7.19 -4.15
C SER A 365 -5.47 -8.71 -4.23
N ALA A 366 -6.52 -9.54 -4.03
CA ALA A 366 -6.41 -10.98 -4.17
C ALA A 366 -6.07 -11.41 -5.61
N ALA A 367 -6.67 -10.75 -6.61
CA ALA A 367 -6.41 -11.05 -8.02
C ALA A 367 -5.00 -10.58 -8.44
N TYR A 368 -4.54 -9.45 -7.92
CA TYR A 368 -3.16 -9.02 -8.09
C TYR A 368 -2.17 -10.05 -7.55
N LEU A 369 -2.34 -10.47 -6.30
CA LEU A 369 -1.49 -11.49 -5.67
C LEU A 369 -1.55 -12.82 -6.42
N ALA A 370 -2.73 -13.23 -6.89
CA ALA A 370 -2.90 -14.44 -7.69
C ALA A 370 -2.15 -14.36 -9.03
N SER A 371 -2.14 -13.20 -9.69
CA SER A 371 -1.39 -13.02 -10.94
C SER A 371 0.14 -13.12 -10.74
N LEU A 372 0.65 -12.58 -9.62
CA LEU A 372 2.06 -12.71 -9.27
C LEU A 372 2.42 -14.17 -8.94
N ARG A 373 1.59 -14.85 -8.14
CA ARG A 373 1.79 -16.26 -7.78
C ARG A 373 1.70 -17.16 -9.00
N PHE A 374 0.75 -16.93 -9.89
CA PHE A 374 0.59 -17.67 -11.13
C PHE A 374 1.84 -17.59 -12.02
N ALA A 375 2.42 -16.40 -12.18
CA ALA A 375 3.65 -16.23 -12.94
C ALA A 375 4.83 -17.01 -12.32
N VAL A 376 4.93 -17.04 -10.99
CA VAL A 376 5.93 -17.84 -10.27
C VAL A 376 5.71 -19.33 -10.52
N GLU A 377 4.48 -19.83 -10.42
CA GLU A 377 4.15 -21.24 -10.70
C GLU A 377 4.47 -21.65 -12.12
N LEU A 378 4.18 -20.78 -13.09
CA LEU A 378 4.56 -21.03 -14.49
C LEU A 378 6.07 -21.18 -14.66
N ARG A 379 6.87 -20.38 -13.97
CA ARG A 379 8.34 -20.49 -13.99
C ARG A 379 8.81 -21.77 -13.29
N GLU A 380 8.32 -22.03 -12.08
CA GLU A 380 8.70 -23.21 -11.29
C GLU A 380 8.34 -24.53 -11.98
N SER A 381 7.26 -24.54 -12.75
CA SER A 381 6.80 -25.72 -13.54
C SER A 381 7.30 -25.73 -14.99
N ASN A 382 8.18 -24.82 -15.40
CA ASN A 382 8.68 -24.67 -16.77
C ASN A 382 7.58 -24.50 -17.84
N ARG A 383 6.47 -23.82 -17.48
CA ARG A 383 5.30 -23.62 -18.36
C ARG A 383 5.17 -22.21 -18.94
N LEU A 384 6.19 -21.37 -18.82
CA LEU A 384 6.17 -20.01 -19.37
C LEU A 384 5.97 -20.00 -20.90
N VAL A 385 6.59 -20.93 -21.63
CA VAL A 385 6.42 -21.07 -23.08
C VAL A 385 4.99 -21.49 -23.40
N ASP A 386 4.48 -22.53 -22.74
CA ASP A 386 3.11 -23.02 -22.92
C ASP A 386 2.07 -21.91 -22.71
N PHE A 387 2.22 -21.16 -21.62
CA PHE A 387 1.35 -20.01 -21.35
C PHE A 387 1.45 -18.94 -22.46
N SER A 388 2.67 -18.62 -22.90
CA SER A 388 2.87 -17.59 -23.94
C SER A 388 2.21 -17.94 -25.26
N VAL A 389 2.07 -19.21 -25.60
CA VAL A 389 1.38 -19.67 -26.83
C VAL A 389 -0.12 -19.38 -26.78
N VAL A 390 -0.76 -19.57 -25.62
CA VAL A 390 -2.21 -19.40 -25.46
C VAL A 390 -2.59 -18.07 -24.78
N ARG A 391 -1.61 -17.25 -24.43
CA ARG A 391 -1.79 -16.06 -23.61
C ARG A 391 -2.79 -15.06 -24.17
N ARG A 392 -2.82 -14.87 -25.49
CA ARG A 392 -3.80 -13.99 -26.13
C ARG A 392 -5.23 -14.41 -25.78
N ASP A 393 -5.57 -15.66 -26.05
CA ASP A 393 -6.92 -16.18 -25.82
C ASP A 393 -7.26 -16.18 -24.32
N PHE A 394 -6.27 -16.50 -23.47
CA PHE A 394 -6.38 -16.46 -22.03
C PHE A 394 -6.73 -15.04 -21.53
N GLU A 395 -6.00 -14.02 -21.96
CA GLU A 395 -6.26 -12.63 -21.57
C GLU A 395 -7.58 -12.11 -22.16
N GLU A 396 -7.94 -12.48 -23.40
CA GLU A 396 -9.23 -12.15 -24.00
C GLU A 396 -10.40 -12.72 -23.19
N PHE A 397 -10.30 -13.98 -22.74
CA PHE A 397 -11.30 -14.59 -21.87
C PHE A 397 -11.45 -13.81 -20.55
N LEU A 398 -10.36 -13.48 -19.88
CA LEU A 398 -10.41 -12.69 -18.63
C LEU A 398 -11.02 -11.31 -18.82
N VAL A 399 -10.79 -10.66 -19.95
CA VAL A 399 -11.37 -9.35 -20.26
C VAL A 399 -12.87 -9.45 -20.51
N ARG A 400 -13.35 -10.50 -21.21
CA ARG A 400 -14.78 -10.74 -21.39
C ARG A 400 -15.50 -11.12 -20.10
N HIS A 401 -14.81 -11.83 -19.21
CA HIS A 401 -15.38 -12.37 -17.96
C HIS A 401 -14.86 -11.68 -16.70
N LYS A 402 -14.65 -10.37 -16.73
CA LYS A 402 -14.17 -9.59 -15.58
C LYS A 402 -15.03 -9.70 -14.31
N LEU A 403 -16.29 -10.07 -14.46
CA LEU A 403 -17.18 -10.35 -13.34
C LEU A 403 -16.68 -11.51 -12.46
N PHE A 404 -15.94 -12.46 -13.00
CA PHE A 404 -15.37 -13.58 -12.23
C PHE A 404 -14.37 -13.11 -11.17
N ILE A 405 -13.59 -12.06 -11.48
CA ILE A 405 -12.68 -11.45 -10.50
C ILE A 405 -13.48 -10.83 -9.33
N ASN A 406 -14.61 -10.20 -9.62
CA ASN A 406 -15.48 -9.63 -8.59
C ASN A 406 -16.09 -10.75 -7.72
N ALA A 407 -16.65 -11.79 -8.35
CA ALA A 407 -17.29 -12.91 -7.66
C ALA A 407 -16.32 -13.60 -6.71
N LEU A 408 -15.16 -14.03 -7.21
CA LEU A 408 -14.16 -14.72 -6.41
C LEU A 408 -13.48 -13.78 -5.39
N GLY A 409 -13.34 -12.51 -5.72
CA GLY A 409 -12.71 -11.51 -4.83
C GLY A 409 -13.57 -11.13 -3.61
N HIS A 410 -14.89 -11.26 -3.70
CA HIS A 410 -15.82 -10.91 -2.62
C HIS A 410 -16.34 -12.10 -1.82
N SER A 411 -16.34 -13.30 -2.40
CA SER A 411 -17.06 -14.47 -1.87
C SER A 411 -16.57 -14.98 -0.51
N LYS A 412 -15.30 -14.78 -0.20
CA LYS A 412 -14.66 -15.37 1.01
C LYS A 412 -14.41 -14.39 2.15
N GLY A 413 -14.77 -13.13 2.02
CA GLY A 413 -14.62 -12.10 3.05
C GLY A 413 -13.16 -11.80 3.47
N SER A 414 -12.17 -12.45 2.85
CA SER A 414 -10.75 -12.18 3.11
C SER A 414 -9.91 -12.38 1.84
N ARG A 415 -8.89 -11.53 1.65
CA ARG A 415 -7.99 -11.58 0.50
C ARG A 415 -7.27 -12.92 0.36
N THR A 416 -6.74 -13.43 1.46
CA THR A 416 -5.98 -14.68 1.49
C THR A 416 -6.85 -15.88 1.09
N ARG A 417 -8.13 -15.87 1.47
CA ARG A 417 -9.09 -16.93 1.08
C ARG A 417 -9.53 -16.82 -0.37
N SER A 418 -9.54 -15.62 -0.93
CA SER A 418 -9.94 -15.37 -2.33
C SER A 418 -8.79 -15.61 -3.32
N LEU A 419 -7.54 -15.64 -2.87
CA LEU A 419 -6.37 -15.84 -3.71
C LEU A 419 -6.39 -17.20 -4.40
N GLU A 420 -6.56 -18.30 -3.65
CA GLU A 420 -6.49 -19.65 -4.19
C GLU A 420 -7.60 -19.98 -5.20
N PRO A 421 -8.87 -19.59 -5.00
CA PRO A 421 -9.89 -19.70 -6.05
C PRO A 421 -9.51 -18.99 -7.36
N ILE A 422 -8.99 -17.76 -7.29
CA ILE A 422 -8.58 -17.04 -8.50
C ILE A 422 -7.41 -17.77 -9.19
N LEU A 423 -6.45 -18.25 -8.44
CA LEU A 423 -5.31 -19.01 -8.94
C LEU A 423 -5.76 -20.32 -9.57
N GLN A 424 -6.71 -21.03 -8.96
CA GLN A 424 -7.33 -22.23 -9.51
C GLN A 424 -8.05 -21.96 -10.83
N MET A 425 -8.76 -20.84 -10.93
CA MET A 425 -9.37 -20.40 -12.19
C MET A 425 -8.29 -20.23 -13.28
N TYR A 426 -7.15 -19.60 -12.98
CA TYR A 426 -6.06 -19.45 -13.95
C TYR A 426 -5.46 -20.79 -14.38
N ARG A 427 -5.27 -21.73 -13.44
CA ARG A 427 -4.74 -23.07 -13.73
C ARG A 427 -5.66 -23.86 -14.65
N LEU A 428 -6.96 -23.88 -14.37
CA LEU A 428 -7.96 -24.58 -15.19
C LEU A 428 -8.09 -23.93 -16.57
N LEU A 429 -8.18 -22.61 -16.64
CA LEU A 429 -8.24 -21.87 -17.89
C LEU A 429 -7.03 -22.18 -18.78
N LEU A 430 -5.81 -22.15 -18.21
CA LEU A 430 -4.59 -22.49 -18.93
C LEU A 430 -4.64 -23.93 -19.45
N LYS A 431 -5.04 -24.89 -18.62
CA LYS A 431 -5.16 -26.29 -19.01
C LYS A 431 -6.10 -26.46 -20.20
N MET A 432 -7.33 -25.95 -20.09
CA MET A 432 -8.34 -26.06 -21.14
C MET A 432 -7.89 -25.44 -22.46
N MET A 433 -7.24 -24.28 -22.41
CA MET A 433 -6.73 -23.60 -23.60
C MET A 433 -5.58 -24.36 -24.27
N LEU A 434 -4.72 -25.02 -23.50
CA LEU A 434 -3.68 -25.90 -24.05
C LEU A 434 -4.27 -27.18 -24.66
N ASP A 435 -5.35 -27.70 -24.08
CA ASP A 435 -6.12 -28.81 -24.63
C ASP A 435 -6.94 -28.43 -25.88
N GLY A 436 -6.94 -27.13 -26.25
CA GLY A 436 -7.56 -26.60 -27.46
C GLY A 436 -8.96 -26.06 -27.30
N GLU A 437 -9.52 -26.03 -26.08
CA GLU A 437 -10.86 -25.48 -25.88
C GLU A 437 -10.84 -23.94 -26.04
N ARG A 438 -11.83 -23.42 -26.77
CA ARG A 438 -11.99 -21.99 -27.05
C ARG A 438 -13.44 -21.51 -26.86
N SER A 439 -14.39 -22.42 -26.64
CA SER A 439 -15.78 -22.05 -26.40
C SER A 439 -15.91 -21.47 -24.99
N ASP A 440 -16.35 -20.22 -24.91
CA ASP A 440 -16.62 -19.55 -23.63
C ASP A 440 -17.63 -20.35 -22.79
N GLU A 441 -18.67 -20.92 -23.42
CA GLU A 441 -19.71 -21.68 -22.74
C GLU A 441 -19.12 -22.93 -22.06
N LYS A 442 -18.27 -23.70 -22.78
CA LYS A 442 -17.64 -24.89 -22.22
C LYS A 442 -16.62 -24.55 -21.13
N ILE A 443 -15.83 -23.47 -21.32
CA ILE A 443 -14.87 -23.03 -20.33
C ILE A 443 -15.61 -22.57 -19.06
N VAL A 444 -16.65 -21.76 -19.18
CA VAL A 444 -17.47 -21.30 -18.05
C VAL A 444 -18.09 -22.48 -17.32
N ALA A 445 -18.72 -23.42 -18.05
CA ALA A 445 -19.31 -24.63 -17.45
C ALA A 445 -18.28 -25.47 -16.68
N ALA A 446 -17.06 -25.62 -17.21
CA ALA A 446 -15.99 -26.35 -16.53
C ALA A 446 -15.46 -25.62 -15.30
N LEU A 447 -15.35 -24.29 -15.35
CA LEU A 447 -14.98 -23.48 -14.19
C LEU A 447 -16.03 -23.59 -13.08
N GLN A 448 -17.31 -23.51 -13.43
CA GLN A 448 -18.42 -23.62 -12.49
C GLN A 448 -18.54 -25.01 -11.85
N ALA A 449 -18.13 -26.05 -12.57
CA ALA A 449 -18.11 -27.41 -12.04
C ALA A 449 -17.01 -27.66 -11.00
N ASP A 450 -16.00 -26.77 -10.89
CA ASP A 450 -14.94 -26.92 -9.89
C ASP A 450 -15.45 -26.52 -8.50
N PRO A 451 -15.34 -27.39 -7.49
CA PRO A 451 -15.83 -27.11 -6.12
C PRO A 451 -15.22 -25.88 -5.47
N MET A 452 -14.01 -25.48 -5.87
CA MET A 452 -13.35 -24.27 -5.35
C MET A 452 -13.91 -22.99 -5.96
N LEU A 453 -14.52 -23.08 -7.15
CA LEU A 453 -15.05 -21.98 -7.95
C LEU A 453 -16.58 -21.88 -7.92
N LYS A 454 -17.25 -22.60 -7.02
CA LYS A 454 -18.73 -22.62 -6.89
C LYS A 454 -19.38 -21.24 -6.75
N ASP A 455 -18.62 -20.23 -6.30
CA ASP A 455 -19.13 -18.84 -6.17
C ASP A 455 -19.36 -18.18 -7.55
N LEU A 456 -18.87 -18.79 -8.65
CA LEU A 456 -19.18 -18.38 -10.02
C LEU A 456 -20.62 -18.76 -10.45
N ASP A 457 -21.27 -19.69 -9.75
CA ASP A 457 -22.67 -20.09 -10.01
C ASP A 457 -23.71 -19.08 -9.46
N SER A 458 -23.32 -18.27 -8.47
CA SER A 458 -24.20 -17.22 -7.99
C SER A 458 -24.46 -16.24 -9.14
N PRO A 459 -25.74 -15.97 -9.49
CA PRO A 459 -26.02 -14.86 -10.37
C PRO A 459 -25.36 -13.65 -9.69
N LEU A 460 -24.25 -13.21 -10.30
CA LEU A 460 -23.66 -11.97 -9.90
C LEU A 460 -24.80 -10.97 -10.01
N LYS A 461 -25.40 -10.61 -8.86
CA LYS A 461 -26.22 -9.43 -8.81
C LYS A 461 -25.29 -8.39 -9.40
N GLU A 462 -25.45 -8.11 -10.70
CA GLU A 462 -25.01 -6.83 -11.16
C GLU A 462 -25.53 -5.92 -10.06
N ASP A 463 -24.63 -5.29 -9.30
CA ASP A 463 -24.97 -4.06 -8.64
C ASP A 463 -25.26 -3.12 -9.81
N ALA A 464 -26.44 -3.34 -10.42
CA ALA A 464 -27.03 -2.44 -11.39
C ALA A 464 -27.28 -1.19 -10.55
N GLU A 465 -26.21 -0.37 -10.46
CA GLU A 465 -26.35 0.94 -9.86
C GLU A 465 -27.55 1.57 -10.56
N PRO A 466 -28.54 2.04 -9.79
CA PRO A 466 -29.74 2.61 -10.39
C PRO A 466 -29.30 3.68 -11.39
N VAL A 467 -29.84 3.63 -12.61
CA VAL A 467 -29.52 4.58 -13.68
C VAL A 467 -29.76 5.99 -13.12
N ARG A 468 -28.66 6.69 -12.85
CA ARG A 468 -28.66 8.04 -12.30
C ARG A 468 -28.38 9.03 -13.42
N LYS A 469 -28.92 10.27 -13.29
CA LYS A 469 -28.59 11.36 -14.24
C LYS A 469 -27.10 11.68 -14.30
N LYS A 470 -26.32 11.41 -13.24
CA LYS A 470 -24.86 11.59 -13.18
C LYS A 470 -24.18 10.23 -13.22
N PHE A 471 -23.08 10.15 -13.95
CA PHE A 471 -22.25 8.95 -14.00
C PHE A 471 -21.73 8.58 -12.60
N SER A 472 -21.79 7.29 -12.27
CA SER A 472 -21.18 6.79 -11.04
C SER A 472 -19.66 6.73 -11.17
N LYS A 473 -18.97 6.76 -10.03
CA LYS A 473 -17.51 6.58 -10.01
C LYS A 473 -17.09 5.21 -10.54
N SER A 474 -17.93 4.18 -10.33
CA SER A 474 -17.70 2.82 -10.85
C SER A 474 -17.77 2.81 -12.38
N ALA A 475 -18.81 3.41 -12.98
CA ALA A 475 -18.96 3.49 -14.42
C ALA A 475 -17.79 4.23 -15.08
N VAL A 476 -17.34 5.35 -14.50
CA VAL A 476 -16.18 6.09 -15.02
C VAL A 476 -14.92 5.24 -14.95
N ARG A 477 -14.65 4.56 -13.82
CA ARG A 477 -13.47 3.71 -13.69
C ARG A 477 -13.51 2.51 -14.62
N ALA A 478 -14.67 1.84 -14.73
CA ALA A 478 -14.83 0.71 -15.66
C ALA A 478 -14.54 1.13 -17.10
N LYS A 479 -15.04 2.30 -17.52
CA LYS A 479 -14.79 2.86 -18.84
C LYS A 479 -13.30 3.17 -19.06
N LEU A 480 -12.62 3.79 -18.10
CA LEU A 480 -11.19 4.06 -18.17
C LEU A 480 -10.35 2.78 -18.28
N VAL A 481 -10.69 1.72 -17.54
CA VAL A 481 -10.02 0.41 -17.66
C VAL A 481 -10.22 -0.16 -19.06
N ALA A 482 -11.45 -0.14 -19.58
CA ALA A 482 -11.75 -0.66 -20.91
C ALA A 482 -10.97 0.10 -22.00
N GLU A 483 -11.00 1.43 -22.00
CA GLU A 483 -10.27 2.27 -22.97
C GLU A 483 -8.75 2.07 -22.87
N THR A 484 -8.22 1.93 -21.64
CA THR A 484 -6.81 1.62 -21.45
C THR A 484 -6.43 0.28 -22.08
N LEU A 485 -7.25 -0.77 -21.90
CA LEU A 485 -7.00 -2.09 -22.48
C LEU A 485 -7.18 -2.12 -23.99
N GLU A 486 -8.15 -1.39 -24.54
CA GLU A 486 -8.36 -1.23 -25.99
C GLU A 486 -7.17 -0.52 -26.65
N GLY A 487 -6.58 0.48 -26.00
CA GLY A 487 -5.40 1.21 -26.47
C GLY A 487 -4.08 0.42 -26.38
N ARG A 488 -4.06 -0.78 -25.80
CA ARG A 488 -2.85 -1.60 -25.71
C ARG A 488 -2.50 -2.25 -27.04
N ARG A 489 -1.29 -2.01 -27.50
CA ARG A 489 -0.72 -2.69 -28.65
C ARG A 489 -0.53 -4.19 -28.33
N PRO A 490 -0.85 -5.10 -29.26
CA PRO A 490 -0.52 -6.52 -29.07
C PRO A 490 0.98 -6.79 -29.23
N CYS A 491 1.51 -7.73 -28.44
CA CYS A 491 2.86 -8.24 -28.60
C CYS A 491 2.94 -9.07 -29.89
N PRO A 492 3.87 -8.83 -30.82
CA PRO A 492 3.97 -9.56 -32.08
C PRO A 492 4.30 -11.05 -31.90
N VAL A 493 4.86 -11.46 -30.76
CA VAL A 493 5.22 -12.86 -30.48
C VAL A 493 4.05 -13.65 -29.90
N CYS A 494 3.43 -13.17 -28.81
CA CYS A 494 2.36 -13.91 -28.12
C CYS A 494 0.94 -13.39 -28.42
N GLY A 495 0.81 -12.24 -29.07
CA GLY A 495 -0.47 -11.61 -29.39
C GLY A 495 -1.20 -10.94 -28.21
N ALA A 496 -0.70 -11.10 -26.98
CA ALA A 496 -1.30 -10.51 -25.79
C ALA A 496 -0.98 -9.03 -25.65
N ARG A 497 -1.72 -8.32 -24.79
CA ARG A 497 -1.58 -6.88 -24.55
C ARG A 497 -0.21 -6.53 -23.99
N LEU A 498 0.42 -5.48 -24.56
CA LEU A 498 1.76 -5.05 -24.18
C LEU A 498 1.69 -3.73 -23.39
N PRO A 499 1.79 -3.79 -22.04
CA PRO A 499 1.79 -2.59 -21.23
C PRO A 499 3.04 -1.73 -21.46
N PRO A 500 2.96 -0.40 -21.30
CA PRO A 500 4.08 0.53 -21.58
C PRO A 500 5.33 0.23 -20.75
N TYR A 501 5.17 -0.18 -19.49
CA TYR A 501 6.29 -0.36 -18.56
C TYR A 501 7.19 -1.56 -18.87
N CYS A 502 6.76 -2.50 -19.72
CA CYS A 502 7.51 -3.72 -20.02
C CYS A 502 7.87 -3.88 -21.50
N ARG A 503 7.91 -2.80 -22.28
CA ARG A 503 8.26 -2.84 -23.71
C ARG A 503 9.74 -3.10 -23.89
N SER A 504 10.11 -4.35 -24.23
CA SER A 504 11.47 -4.73 -24.62
C SER A 504 11.67 -4.44 -26.11
N LYS A 505 12.80 -3.85 -26.47
CA LYS A 505 13.19 -3.64 -27.87
C LYS A 505 13.57 -4.98 -28.48
N ASP A 506 13.01 -5.30 -29.64
CA ASP A 506 13.21 -6.55 -30.33
C ASP A 506 13.51 -6.29 -31.80
N HIS A 507 14.35 -7.14 -32.41
CA HIS A 507 14.65 -7.09 -33.82
C HIS A 507 13.65 -7.96 -34.59
N THR A 508 12.90 -7.38 -35.52
CA THR A 508 11.98 -8.13 -36.40
C THR A 508 12.77 -9.17 -37.22
N LYS A 509 13.90 -8.77 -37.79
CA LYS A 509 14.91 -9.64 -38.37
C LYS A 509 16.10 -9.69 -37.42
N LYS A 510 16.50 -10.90 -37.01
CA LYS A 510 17.59 -11.10 -36.04
C LYS A 510 18.92 -10.53 -36.53
N GLN A 511 19.77 -10.08 -35.60
CA GLN A 511 21.10 -9.58 -35.92
C GLN A 511 21.97 -10.65 -36.60
N GLU A 512 21.85 -11.91 -36.16
CA GLU A 512 22.55 -13.07 -36.76
C GLU A 512 22.16 -13.31 -38.21
N GLU A 513 20.95 -12.88 -38.61
CA GLU A 513 20.41 -12.95 -39.97
C GLU A 513 20.69 -11.67 -40.78
N GLY A 514 21.53 -10.76 -40.25
CA GLY A 514 21.84 -9.46 -40.87
C GLY A 514 20.81 -8.37 -40.62
N GLY A 515 20.00 -8.48 -39.55
CA GLY A 515 19.08 -7.43 -39.11
C GLY A 515 19.85 -6.22 -38.55
N MET A 516 19.50 -5.02 -39.03
CA MET A 516 20.11 -3.75 -38.63
C MET A 516 19.32 -3.09 -37.51
N GLY A 517 19.98 -2.29 -36.65
CA GLY A 517 19.34 -1.54 -35.56
C GLY A 517 18.70 -0.23 -36.05
N ASN A 518 17.77 -0.32 -36.98
CA ASN A 518 17.02 0.82 -37.54
C ASN A 518 15.53 0.73 -37.18
N VAL A 519 14.76 1.76 -37.45
CA VAL A 519 13.34 1.88 -37.11
C VAL A 519 12.50 0.80 -37.76
N GLU A 520 12.81 0.42 -39.01
CA GLU A 520 12.08 -0.57 -39.78
C GLU A 520 12.25 -1.99 -39.23
N ASN A 521 13.35 -2.25 -38.51
CA ASN A 521 13.66 -3.53 -37.89
C ASN A 521 13.38 -3.55 -36.37
N LEU A 522 12.89 -2.43 -35.80
CA LEU A 522 12.55 -2.33 -34.38
C LEU A 522 11.07 -2.69 -34.16
N ASP A 523 10.84 -3.64 -33.26
CA ASP A 523 9.52 -3.86 -32.68
C ASP A 523 9.59 -3.89 -31.15
N PHE A 524 8.44 -3.90 -30.48
CA PHE A 524 8.34 -3.99 -29.05
C PHE A 524 7.61 -5.27 -28.66
N THR A 525 8.21 -6.05 -27.75
CA THR A 525 7.67 -7.29 -27.23
C THR A 525 7.68 -7.30 -25.71
N HIS A 526 7.02 -8.30 -25.09
CA HIS A 526 7.29 -8.58 -23.68
C HIS A 526 8.75 -9.06 -23.53
N PRO A 527 9.42 -8.76 -22.41
CA PRO A 527 10.81 -9.19 -22.20
C PRO A 527 10.99 -10.71 -22.35
N TYR A 528 10.09 -11.50 -21.77
CA TYR A 528 10.13 -12.95 -21.93
C TYR A 528 9.88 -13.40 -23.37
N CYS A 529 8.96 -12.74 -24.07
CA CYS A 529 8.69 -13.05 -25.48
C CYS A 529 9.88 -12.74 -26.39
N ASN A 530 10.67 -11.71 -26.07
CA ASN A 530 11.92 -11.40 -26.77
C ASN A 530 12.93 -12.54 -26.55
N SER A 531 13.21 -12.89 -25.29
CA SER A 531 14.22 -13.90 -24.94
C SER A 531 13.86 -15.33 -25.34
N ALA A 532 12.56 -15.68 -25.37
CA ALA A 532 12.07 -17.03 -25.66
C ALA A 532 11.34 -17.14 -27.01
N ARG A 533 11.50 -16.19 -27.93
CA ARG A 533 10.78 -16.10 -29.21
C ARG A 533 10.73 -17.42 -29.97
N ASP A 534 11.89 -18.02 -30.21
CA ASP A 534 11.98 -19.25 -31.01
C ASP A 534 11.28 -20.43 -30.32
N ALA A 535 11.43 -20.57 -29.03
CA ALA A 535 10.76 -21.61 -28.26
C ALA A 535 9.22 -21.43 -28.30
N ILE A 536 8.72 -20.21 -28.22
CA ILE A 536 7.29 -19.91 -28.30
C ILE A 536 6.74 -20.24 -29.70
N ILE A 537 7.46 -19.84 -30.76
CA ILE A 537 7.06 -20.13 -32.14
C ILE A 537 7.06 -21.65 -32.41
N ALA A 538 8.14 -22.33 -32.04
CA ALA A 538 8.24 -23.78 -32.20
C ALA A 538 7.13 -24.54 -31.46
N ARG A 539 6.84 -24.14 -30.23
CA ARG A 539 5.77 -24.72 -29.40
C ARG A 539 4.40 -24.48 -30.01
N ARG A 540 4.13 -23.30 -30.57
CA ARG A 540 2.87 -22.97 -31.26
C ARG A 540 2.67 -23.90 -32.47
N THR A 541 3.68 -24.02 -33.34
CA THR A 541 3.64 -24.91 -34.50
C THR A 541 3.40 -26.36 -34.11
N ALA A 542 4.04 -26.85 -33.04
CA ALA A 542 3.83 -28.21 -32.54
C ALA A 542 2.38 -28.46 -32.07
N ILE A 543 1.76 -27.47 -31.38
CA ILE A 543 0.36 -27.59 -30.95
C ILE A 543 -0.59 -27.55 -32.14
N GLU A 544 -0.37 -26.70 -33.14
CA GLU A 544 -1.18 -26.60 -34.34
C GLU A 544 -1.08 -27.87 -35.18
N GLY A 545 0.13 -28.42 -35.35
CA GLY A 545 0.36 -29.66 -36.09
C GLY A 545 -0.20 -30.91 -35.40
N SER A 546 -0.41 -30.94 -34.11
CA SER A 546 -1.04 -32.04 -33.39
C SER A 546 -2.58 -32.07 -33.50
N ARG A 547 -3.17 -30.98 -34.02
CA ARG A 547 -4.63 -30.80 -34.19
C ARG A 547 -5.11 -31.00 -35.65
N SER A 548 -4.17 -30.99 -36.60
CA SER A 548 -4.40 -31.35 -38.01
C SER A 548 -4.27 -32.86 -38.21
#